data_286401472c18989041a710b85a2b49a7
#
_entry.id   286401472c18989041a710b85a2b49a7
#
_cell.length_a   1.000
_cell.length_b   1.000
_cell.length_c   1.000
_cell.angle_alpha   90.00
_cell.angle_beta   90.00
_cell.angle_gamma   90.00
#
_symmetry.space_group_name_H-M   'P 1'
#
loop_
_entity.id
_entity.type
_entity.pdbx_description
1 polymer ?
#
loop_
_entity_poly.entity_id
_entity_poly.type
_entity_poly.pdbx_seq_one_letter_code
_entity_poly.pdbx_strand_id
1 'polypeptide(L)'
;MARKENILISAAVGLILLALPVLAAEKNKTNSASPEMAKPSYELPQPATETIDYTMYQRIRDEGLRHSHVMEYASALMDGIGERLTGSPNVKWANEWTRDQLAAMGCTNAHLEDWGEFGMGWQQINTWVRMASPDNAVFIAQAAPWSPSTNGAITGQALWVDIKKDTDIDKYKGKVAGKIVLLGEMREVKPEDKPLFQRYDAEQLDKLTEYPLKPQGEFDEYLKDLPRRLALQKKIAQFFAAEPPLAVIMPSRAGRDGGGSGGTIFVDRGLGWSVYKRENAMPVPVVVMAIENYGRVYRLLNANVPVSIEMDVDTKFLGDHEHGFDTIAEIPGTDPKLKDEVVMLGAHLDSWAAATGATDNGAGTVVSMEVMRILNALQVKPRRTIRIGLWTGEEEGIYGSAGYVKQHFGFVPLSTAPDQLKLPEWLRKPAGPLELKPEQQKISAYFNVDNGSGMIRGIYLQENAAIAPIFKQWIQPLKDIGVTTLTMRNTGGTDHESFDNVGIPGFQFIQDKLDYSTRTHHSNMDTYERLQEPDLEQAATVEAIFVSNAAMRDQMLPRKPLPHPELEEQRNAPLKKLMPGAEDVPQKAPEQM
;
A
#
# COMPACT_ATOMS: atom_id res chain seq x y z
N MET A 1 -14.66 77.61 -2.37
CA MET A 1 -13.91 78.85 -2.76
C MET A 1 -12.59 78.42 -3.27
N ALA A 2 -12.43 78.53 -4.55
CA ALA A 2 -11.58 79.35 -5.40
C ALA A 2 -10.15 78.80 -5.46
N ARG A 3 -9.86 78.24 -6.55
CA ARG A 3 -9.26 78.70 -7.85
C ARG A 3 -7.74 78.59 -7.84
N LYS A 4 -7.16 77.75 -8.75
CA LYS A 4 -6.54 78.12 -10.03
C LYS A 4 -5.11 78.69 -9.83
N GLU A 5 -4.06 78.45 -10.59
CA GLU A 5 -3.88 78.22 -12.04
C GLU A 5 -2.44 77.72 -12.32
N ASN A 6 -2.33 77.10 -13.48
CA ASN A 6 -1.13 76.72 -14.23
C ASN A 6 -0.04 77.80 -14.34
N ILE A 7 1.20 77.41 -14.69
CA ILE A 7 1.94 77.86 -15.91
C ILE A 7 3.15 76.93 -16.17
N LEU A 8 3.24 76.46 -17.41
CA LEU A 8 4.41 75.89 -18.10
C LEU A 8 5.46 76.98 -18.33
N ILE A 9 6.75 76.63 -18.41
CA ILE A 9 7.71 77.13 -19.41
C ILE A 9 8.89 76.14 -19.54
N SER A 10 9.22 75.83 -20.79
CA SER A 10 10.40 75.12 -21.31
C SER A 10 11.64 75.98 -21.37
N ALA A 11 12.84 75.41 -21.34
CA ALA A 11 13.98 75.54 -22.24
C ALA A 11 15.26 75.01 -21.60
N ALA A 12 15.81 74.11 -22.14
CA ALA A 12 16.94 73.76 -23.01
C ALA A 12 18.34 74.21 -22.56
N VAL A 13 19.26 73.21 -22.66
CA VAL A 13 20.73 73.34 -23.03
C VAL A 13 21.76 73.62 -21.93
N GLY A 14 22.70 72.69 -21.80
CA GLY A 14 23.99 72.91 -21.19
C GLY A 14 24.77 71.64 -20.83
N LEU A 15 25.43 71.03 -21.83
CA LEU A 15 26.45 69.99 -21.62
C LEU A 15 27.69 70.58 -20.94
N ILE A 16 28.08 70.00 -19.78
CA ILE A 16 29.46 70.10 -19.29
C ILE A 16 29.92 68.78 -18.78
N LEU A 17 30.83 68.13 -19.51
CA LEU A 17 31.61 67.00 -19.10
C LEU A 17 32.60 67.37 -18.00
N LEU A 18 32.50 66.82 -16.85
CA LEU A 18 33.57 66.73 -15.87
C LEU A 18 33.81 65.23 -15.52
N ALA A 19 34.94 64.75 -15.99
CA ALA A 19 35.45 63.40 -15.65
C ALA A 19 36.01 63.43 -14.22
N LEU A 20 35.50 62.51 -13.39
CA LEU A 20 36.11 62.09 -12.13
C LEU A 20 36.41 60.64 -12.16
N PRO A 21 37.51 60.12 -11.61
CA PRO A 21 37.93 58.74 -11.74
C PRO A 21 37.05 57.85 -10.87
N VAL A 22 36.44 56.81 -11.51
CA VAL A 22 35.76 55.77 -10.81
C VAL A 22 36.81 54.78 -10.26
N LEU A 23 36.99 54.79 -8.95
CA LEU A 23 37.65 53.72 -8.24
C LEU A 23 36.82 52.45 -8.46
N ALA A 24 37.36 51.48 -9.22
CA ALA A 24 36.84 50.18 -9.39
C ALA A 24 36.93 49.42 -8.05
N ALA A 25 35.80 49.28 -7.35
CA ALA A 25 35.67 48.29 -6.31
C ALA A 25 35.53 46.91 -7.01
N GLU A 26 36.56 46.11 -6.93
CA GLU A 26 36.49 44.69 -7.26
C GLU A 26 35.44 44.02 -6.36
N LYS A 27 34.27 43.81 -6.91
CA LYS A 27 33.33 42.85 -6.35
C LYS A 27 33.93 41.45 -6.56
N ASN A 28 34.51 40.91 -5.52
CA ASN A 28 34.70 39.47 -5.42
C ASN A 28 33.34 38.80 -5.67
N LYS A 29 33.11 38.38 -6.91
CA LYS A 29 32.13 37.35 -7.21
C LYS A 29 32.67 36.02 -6.63
N THR A 30 32.30 35.73 -5.40
CA THR A 30 32.25 34.34 -4.99
C THR A 30 31.26 33.66 -5.92
N ASN A 31 31.78 32.98 -6.94
CA ASN A 31 31.07 31.96 -7.67
C ASN A 31 30.71 30.86 -6.65
N SER A 32 29.58 31.00 -5.98
CA SER A 32 28.85 29.83 -5.49
C SER A 32 28.28 29.19 -6.76
N ALA A 33 29.07 28.35 -7.40
CA ALA A 33 28.53 27.38 -8.33
C ALA A 33 27.48 26.58 -7.51
N SER A 34 26.21 26.80 -7.84
CA SER A 34 25.17 25.85 -7.42
C SER A 34 25.70 24.49 -7.81
N PRO A 35 25.66 23.47 -6.93
CA PRO A 35 26.08 22.13 -7.32
C PRO A 35 25.29 21.79 -8.58
N GLU A 36 26.03 21.56 -9.68
CA GLU A 36 25.45 21.09 -10.94
C GLU A 36 24.66 19.84 -10.60
N MET A 37 23.34 19.92 -10.63
CA MET A 37 22.50 18.78 -10.35
C MET A 37 22.89 17.69 -11.33
N ALA A 38 23.32 16.56 -10.83
CA ALA A 38 23.69 15.42 -11.68
C ALA A 38 22.51 15.15 -12.65
N LYS A 39 22.84 14.96 -13.93
CA LYS A 39 21.80 14.66 -14.93
C LYS A 39 21.00 13.46 -14.49
N PRO A 40 19.67 13.49 -14.62
CA PRO A 40 18.83 12.33 -14.32
C PRO A 40 19.35 11.07 -15.04
N SER A 41 19.28 9.92 -14.38
CA SER A 41 19.85 8.66 -14.92
C SER A 41 19.24 8.22 -16.26
N TYR A 42 18.05 8.69 -16.62
CA TYR A 42 17.46 8.44 -17.94
C TYR A 42 18.15 9.20 -19.08
N GLU A 43 18.89 10.26 -18.79
CA GLU A 43 19.69 11.00 -19.76
C GLU A 43 21.10 10.39 -19.95
N LEU A 44 21.50 9.44 -19.10
CA LEU A 44 22.78 8.78 -19.21
C LEU A 44 22.70 7.70 -20.29
N PRO A 45 23.73 7.58 -21.16
CA PRO A 45 23.81 6.50 -22.13
C PRO A 45 23.74 5.15 -21.42
N GLN A 46 22.79 4.31 -21.84
CA GLN A 46 22.67 2.94 -21.34
C GLN A 46 23.40 1.98 -22.29
N PRO A 47 24.01 0.90 -21.80
CA PRO A 47 24.63 -0.11 -22.66
C PRO A 47 23.55 -0.78 -23.52
N ALA A 48 23.87 -1.02 -24.80
CA ALA A 48 22.98 -1.75 -25.71
C ALA A 48 22.78 -3.21 -25.31
N THR A 49 23.75 -3.77 -24.60
CA THR A 49 23.76 -5.15 -24.12
C THR A 49 24.18 -5.17 -22.65
N GLU A 50 23.39 -5.84 -21.83
CA GLU A 50 23.70 -6.08 -20.42
C GLU A 50 24.79 -7.17 -20.28
N THR A 51 25.67 -6.96 -19.30
CA THR A 51 26.61 -8.01 -18.90
C THR A 51 25.92 -8.97 -17.94
N ILE A 52 25.60 -10.18 -18.40
CA ILE A 52 24.95 -11.20 -17.59
C ILE A 52 26.01 -12.14 -17.02
N ASP A 53 26.10 -12.20 -15.69
CA ASP A 53 26.93 -13.20 -15.00
C ASP A 53 26.16 -14.51 -14.83
N TYR A 54 26.23 -15.37 -15.85
CA TYR A 54 25.57 -16.68 -15.83
C TYR A 54 26.07 -17.58 -14.68
N THR A 55 27.30 -17.41 -14.23
CA THR A 55 27.81 -18.15 -13.06
C THR A 55 27.11 -17.73 -11.80
N MET A 56 26.91 -16.42 -11.59
CA MET A 56 26.19 -15.90 -10.45
C MET A 56 24.70 -16.32 -10.50
N TYR A 57 24.07 -16.28 -11.68
CA TYR A 57 22.70 -16.80 -11.84
C TYR A 57 22.58 -18.26 -11.38
N GLN A 58 23.51 -19.12 -11.78
CA GLN A 58 23.50 -20.53 -11.37
C GLN A 58 23.72 -20.68 -9.86
N ARG A 59 24.62 -19.90 -9.26
CA ARG A 59 24.87 -19.94 -7.82
C ARG A 59 23.65 -19.48 -7.02
N ILE A 60 23.00 -18.38 -7.44
CA ILE A 60 21.77 -17.89 -6.81
C ILE A 60 20.65 -18.91 -6.95
N ARG A 61 20.48 -19.51 -8.12
CA ARG A 61 19.47 -20.57 -8.35
C ARG A 61 19.72 -21.81 -7.50
N ASP A 62 20.97 -22.24 -7.38
CA ASP A 62 21.31 -23.42 -6.56
C ASP A 62 21.03 -23.14 -5.08
N GLU A 63 21.43 -21.97 -4.59
CA GLU A 63 21.22 -21.55 -3.20
C GLU A 63 19.74 -21.33 -2.88
N GLY A 64 19.02 -20.61 -3.75
CA GLY A 64 17.63 -20.22 -3.50
C GLY A 64 16.61 -21.36 -3.71
N LEU A 65 16.88 -22.30 -4.66
CA LEU A 65 15.95 -23.40 -4.97
C LEU A 65 16.26 -24.70 -4.23
N ARG A 66 17.40 -24.84 -3.55
CA ARG A 66 17.80 -26.10 -2.90
C ARG A 66 18.23 -25.95 -1.45
N HIS A 67 18.55 -24.75 -1.02
CA HIS A 67 19.06 -24.45 0.31
C HIS A 67 18.27 -23.29 0.96
N SER A 68 17.01 -23.13 0.56
CA SER A 68 16.14 -22.07 1.04
C SER A 68 15.74 -22.28 2.50
N HIS A 69 15.64 -21.15 3.24
CA HIS A 69 15.13 -21.09 4.59
C HIS A 69 13.77 -20.36 4.64
N VAL A 70 13.18 -20.05 3.48
CA VAL A 70 11.98 -19.21 3.38
C VAL A 70 10.82 -19.73 4.23
N MET A 71 10.59 -21.06 4.28
CA MET A 71 9.52 -21.65 5.07
C MET A 71 9.80 -21.65 6.58
N GLU A 72 11.08 -21.70 6.98
CA GLU A 72 11.46 -21.54 8.39
C GLU A 72 11.14 -20.13 8.89
N TYR A 73 11.46 -19.12 8.07
CA TYR A 73 11.10 -17.72 8.36
C TYR A 73 9.58 -17.52 8.35
N ALA A 74 8.88 -18.15 7.40
CA ALA A 74 7.43 -18.10 7.31
C ALA A 74 6.76 -18.66 8.58
N SER A 75 7.15 -19.84 9.04
CA SER A 75 6.62 -20.42 10.27
C SER A 75 6.92 -19.54 11.49
N ALA A 76 8.15 -19.02 11.61
CA ALA A 76 8.51 -18.16 12.74
C ALA A 76 7.70 -16.85 12.76
N LEU A 77 7.47 -16.23 11.60
CA LEU A 77 6.74 -14.97 11.47
C LEU A 77 5.22 -15.17 11.66
N MET A 78 4.64 -16.15 10.98
CA MET A 78 3.19 -16.34 10.88
C MET A 78 2.63 -17.14 12.05
N ASP A 79 3.27 -18.26 12.42
CA ASP A 79 2.82 -19.10 13.53
C ASP A 79 3.41 -18.66 14.87
N GLY A 80 4.67 -18.20 14.85
CA GLY A 80 5.38 -17.77 16.07
C GLY A 80 4.96 -16.40 16.57
N ILE A 81 4.76 -15.42 15.68
CA ILE A 81 4.37 -14.04 16.01
C ILE A 81 2.87 -13.81 15.75
N GLY A 82 2.33 -14.27 14.61
CA GLY A 82 0.91 -14.16 14.28
C GLY A 82 0.55 -12.90 13.49
N GLU A 83 -0.68 -12.40 13.72
CA GLU A 83 -1.14 -11.16 13.09
C GLU A 83 -0.26 -9.97 13.51
N ARG A 84 -0.01 -9.06 12.58
CA ARG A 84 0.94 -7.96 12.75
C ARG A 84 0.30 -6.60 12.47
N LEU A 85 -0.91 -6.40 13.02
CA LEU A 85 -1.63 -5.14 12.84
C LEU A 85 -0.78 -3.96 13.30
N THR A 86 -0.72 -2.91 12.51
CA THR A 86 0.04 -1.69 12.86
C THR A 86 -0.44 -1.11 14.19
N GLY A 87 0.50 -0.78 15.06
CA GLY A 87 0.22 -0.33 16.44
C GLY A 87 -0.09 -1.47 17.42
N SER A 88 0.01 -2.74 17.01
CA SER A 88 -0.10 -3.89 17.92
C SER A 88 1.25 -4.28 18.54
N PRO A 89 1.25 -5.04 19.65
CA PRO A 89 2.50 -5.60 20.19
C PRO A 89 3.20 -6.54 19.21
N ASN A 90 2.43 -7.26 18.40
CA ASN A 90 2.97 -8.26 17.48
C ASN A 90 3.75 -7.64 16.32
N VAL A 91 3.30 -6.50 15.75
CA VAL A 91 4.07 -5.82 14.71
C VAL A 91 5.41 -5.31 15.25
N LYS A 92 5.44 -4.82 16.49
CA LYS A 92 6.69 -4.43 17.14
C LYS A 92 7.62 -5.63 17.34
N TRP A 93 7.08 -6.74 17.80
CA TRP A 93 7.83 -7.98 17.93
C TRP A 93 8.36 -8.47 16.57
N ALA A 94 7.56 -8.40 15.51
CA ALA A 94 7.98 -8.73 14.16
C ALA A 94 9.13 -7.83 13.66
N ASN A 95 9.07 -6.53 13.93
CA ASN A 95 10.16 -5.59 13.65
C ASN A 95 11.46 -5.98 14.38
N GLU A 96 11.39 -6.27 15.67
CA GLU A 96 12.55 -6.69 16.46
C GLU A 96 13.12 -8.03 15.94
N TRP A 97 12.26 -8.98 15.66
CA TRP A 97 12.64 -10.29 15.13
C TRP A 97 13.30 -10.19 13.73
N THR A 98 12.71 -9.46 12.80
CA THR A 98 13.26 -9.30 11.44
C THR A 98 14.61 -8.58 11.47
N ARG A 99 14.77 -7.53 12.28
CA ARG A 99 16.06 -6.87 12.52
C ARG A 99 17.12 -7.86 12.99
N ASP A 100 16.80 -8.65 14.00
CA ASP A 100 17.74 -9.58 14.62
C ASP A 100 18.09 -10.74 13.67
N GLN A 101 17.12 -11.24 12.89
CA GLN A 101 17.37 -12.24 11.85
C GLN A 101 18.28 -11.71 10.74
N LEU A 102 18.02 -10.50 10.23
CA LEU A 102 18.86 -9.88 9.21
C LEU A 102 20.30 -9.67 9.71
N ALA A 103 20.46 -9.24 10.96
CA ALA A 103 21.79 -9.16 11.58
C ALA A 103 22.46 -10.53 11.69
N ALA A 104 21.74 -11.58 12.08
CA ALA A 104 22.25 -12.95 12.17
C ALA A 104 22.63 -13.53 10.81
N MET A 105 21.95 -13.14 9.73
CA MET A 105 22.30 -13.49 8.34
C MET A 105 23.60 -12.81 7.84
N GLY A 106 24.16 -11.86 8.61
CA GLY A 106 25.38 -11.12 8.26
C GLY A 106 25.13 -9.77 7.60
N CYS A 107 23.89 -9.27 7.61
CA CYS A 107 23.61 -7.91 7.19
C CYS A 107 24.21 -6.90 8.19
N THR A 108 24.65 -5.78 7.69
CA THR A 108 25.13 -4.65 8.50
C THR A 108 24.02 -3.61 8.67
N ASN A 109 24.22 -2.69 9.60
CA ASN A 109 23.31 -1.57 9.83
C ASN A 109 21.84 -2.01 10.04
N ALA A 110 21.63 -3.18 10.67
CA ALA A 110 20.29 -3.66 11.00
C ALA A 110 19.71 -2.85 12.16
N HIS A 111 18.64 -2.11 11.89
CA HIS A 111 17.99 -1.22 12.87
C HIS A 111 16.51 -1.05 12.58
N LEU A 112 15.79 -0.49 13.54
CA LEU A 112 14.42 -0.03 13.40
C LEU A 112 14.43 1.47 13.15
N GLU A 113 13.69 1.92 12.15
CA GLU A 113 13.57 3.33 11.79
C GLU A 113 12.15 3.83 12.03
N ASP A 114 12.02 4.87 12.85
CA ASP A 114 10.72 5.49 13.18
C ASP A 114 10.23 6.32 12.01
N TRP A 115 9.07 5.95 11.43
CA TRP A 115 8.45 6.71 10.36
C TRP A 115 7.44 7.76 10.83
N GLY A 116 7.08 7.74 12.12
CA GLY A 116 6.22 8.75 12.74
C GLY A 116 5.08 8.19 13.57
N GLU A 117 4.23 9.10 14.04
CA GLU A 117 3.05 8.78 14.83
C GLU A 117 1.96 8.14 13.95
N PHE A 118 1.54 6.94 14.34
CA PHE A 118 0.45 6.21 13.71
C PHE A 118 -0.91 6.60 14.30
N GLY A 119 -1.11 6.38 15.59
CA GLY A 119 -2.37 6.61 16.29
C GLY A 119 -2.58 5.65 17.44
N MET A 120 -3.81 5.14 17.61
CA MET A 120 -4.13 4.23 18.70
C MET A 120 -3.55 2.83 18.46
N GLY A 121 -2.76 2.35 19.42
CA GLY A 121 -2.42 0.94 19.49
C GLY A 121 -3.62 0.09 19.92
N TRP A 122 -3.72 -1.12 19.36
CA TRP A 122 -4.83 -2.03 19.63
C TRP A 122 -4.41 -3.49 19.53
N GLN A 123 -5.10 -4.33 20.29
CA GLN A 123 -4.91 -5.77 20.31
C GLN A 123 -6.24 -6.48 20.52
N GLN A 124 -6.52 -7.51 19.70
CA GLN A 124 -7.57 -8.48 19.97
C GLN A 124 -7.04 -9.55 20.94
N ILE A 125 -7.81 -9.87 21.98
CA ILE A 125 -7.52 -10.94 22.92
C ILE A 125 -8.37 -12.16 22.59
N ASN A 126 -9.71 -11.95 22.45
CA ASN A 126 -10.65 -13.00 22.09
C ASN A 126 -11.90 -12.40 21.46
N THR A 127 -12.54 -13.17 20.59
CA THR A 127 -13.87 -12.82 20.03
C THR A 127 -14.65 -14.10 19.77
N TRP A 128 -15.86 -14.16 20.30
CA TRP A 128 -16.81 -15.20 19.95
C TRP A 128 -18.24 -14.66 19.88
N VAL A 129 -19.03 -15.25 19.00
CA VAL A 129 -20.45 -14.88 18.76
C VAL A 129 -21.26 -16.16 18.61
N ARG A 130 -22.44 -16.20 19.25
CA ARG A 130 -23.39 -17.29 19.05
C ARG A 130 -24.83 -16.78 19.01
N MET A 131 -25.70 -17.50 18.34
CA MET A 131 -27.13 -17.36 18.48
C MET A 131 -27.55 -18.12 19.74
N ALA A 132 -28.21 -17.43 20.68
CA ALA A 132 -28.72 -18.03 21.91
C ALA A 132 -30.18 -18.51 21.74
N SER A 133 -30.95 -17.88 20.86
CA SER A 133 -32.29 -18.31 20.46
C SER A 133 -32.63 -17.83 19.05
N PRO A 134 -33.53 -18.51 18.31
CA PRO A 134 -34.36 -19.67 18.68
C PRO A 134 -33.60 -21.00 18.76
N ASP A 135 -32.34 -21.04 18.34
CA ASP A 135 -31.51 -22.22 18.32
C ASP A 135 -30.08 -21.84 18.78
N ASN A 136 -29.37 -22.74 19.43
CA ASN A 136 -28.02 -22.50 19.91
C ASN A 136 -27.01 -22.82 18.80
N ALA A 137 -26.40 -21.80 18.18
CA ALA A 137 -25.46 -21.96 17.10
C ALA A 137 -24.26 -21.02 17.23
N VAL A 138 -23.04 -21.58 17.15
CA VAL A 138 -21.80 -20.79 17.10
C VAL A 138 -21.67 -20.16 15.71
N PHE A 139 -21.27 -18.90 15.67
CA PHE A 139 -21.07 -18.15 14.44
C PHE A 139 -19.57 -17.89 14.20
N ILE A 140 -19.19 -17.91 12.94
CA ILE A 140 -17.87 -17.47 12.51
C ILE A 140 -17.91 -15.94 12.42
N ALA A 141 -17.21 -15.30 13.34
CA ALA A 141 -17.16 -13.85 13.47
C ALA A 141 -15.83 -13.40 14.08
N GLN A 142 -15.42 -12.18 13.82
CA GLN A 142 -14.18 -11.59 14.29
C GLN A 142 -14.37 -10.11 14.62
N ALA A 143 -13.66 -9.57 15.62
CA ALA A 143 -13.69 -8.15 15.89
C ALA A 143 -13.17 -7.36 14.68
N ALA A 144 -13.83 -6.25 14.35
CA ALA A 144 -13.24 -5.28 13.45
C ALA A 144 -12.01 -4.65 14.14
N PRO A 145 -10.89 -4.43 13.42
CA PRO A 145 -9.74 -3.76 13.99
C PRO A 145 -10.12 -2.43 14.64
N TRP A 146 -9.53 -2.13 15.79
CA TRP A 146 -9.85 -0.99 16.69
C TRP A 146 -11.29 -0.98 17.22
N SER A 147 -11.97 -2.12 17.22
CA SER A 147 -13.25 -2.26 17.94
C SER A 147 -13.02 -2.18 19.46
N PRO A 148 -13.82 -1.41 20.20
CA PRO A 148 -13.82 -1.49 21.66
C PRO A 148 -14.33 -2.85 22.15
N SER A 149 -13.96 -3.20 23.40
CA SER A 149 -14.42 -4.40 24.10
C SER A 149 -15.89 -4.31 24.51
N THR A 150 -16.55 -5.47 24.61
CA THR A 150 -17.86 -5.60 25.28
C THR A 150 -17.74 -5.58 26.80
N ASN A 151 -16.50 -5.64 27.35
CA ASN A 151 -16.23 -5.77 28.79
C ASN A 151 -16.88 -7.00 29.43
N GLY A 152 -16.77 -8.14 28.77
CA GLY A 152 -17.37 -9.42 29.11
C GLY A 152 -18.54 -9.78 28.19
N ALA A 153 -19.08 -10.97 28.39
CA ALA A 153 -20.14 -11.48 27.52
C ALA A 153 -21.43 -10.66 27.68
N ILE A 154 -22.02 -10.30 26.54
CA ILE A 154 -23.30 -9.58 26.44
C ILE A 154 -24.33 -10.43 25.71
N THR A 155 -25.61 -10.25 26.05
CA THR A 155 -26.74 -10.88 25.34
C THR A 155 -27.74 -9.82 24.94
N GLY A 156 -28.22 -9.84 23.69
CA GLY A 156 -29.18 -8.88 23.18
C GLY A 156 -30.07 -9.42 22.07
N GLN A 157 -31.22 -8.76 21.89
CA GLN A 157 -32.08 -9.03 20.75
C GLN A 157 -31.46 -8.43 19.49
N ALA A 158 -31.40 -9.22 18.42
CA ALA A 158 -30.92 -8.79 17.13
C ALA A 158 -31.92 -7.84 16.44
N LEU A 159 -31.39 -6.81 15.80
CA LEU A 159 -32.13 -5.86 14.98
C LEU A 159 -31.39 -5.65 13.66
N TRP A 160 -32.04 -5.93 12.54
CA TRP A 160 -31.47 -5.60 11.24
C TRP A 160 -31.68 -4.13 10.87
N VAL A 161 -30.62 -3.48 10.41
CA VAL A 161 -30.54 -2.06 10.08
C VAL A 161 -29.87 -1.89 8.72
N ASP A 162 -30.55 -1.24 7.77
CA ASP A 162 -30.04 -0.91 6.45
C ASP A 162 -30.03 0.62 6.26
N ILE A 163 -28.83 1.21 6.25
CA ILE A 163 -28.59 2.65 6.08
C ILE A 163 -27.74 2.86 4.84
N LYS A 164 -28.37 3.25 3.73
CA LYS A 164 -27.71 3.54 2.44
C LYS A 164 -27.48 5.05 2.23
N LYS A 165 -28.21 5.89 2.95
CA LYS A 165 -28.13 7.36 2.91
C LYS A 165 -28.53 7.96 4.24
N ASP A 166 -28.18 9.22 4.45
CA ASP A 166 -28.38 9.95 5.70
C ASP A 166 -29.82 9.89 6.24
N THR A 167 -30.80 10.02 5.34
CA THR A 167 -32.24 10.02 5.72
C THR A 167 -32.72 8.65 6.20
N ASP A 168 -31.97 7.57 5.99
CA ASP A 168 -32.34 6.25 6.49
C ASP A 168 -32.11 6.13 8.00
N ILE A 169 -31.21 6.94 8.58
CA ILE A 169 -30.95 6.97 10.02
C ILE A 169 -32.22 7.26 10.80
N ASP A 170 -33.09 8.17 10.30
CA ASP A 170 -34.32 8.55 10.98
C ASP A 170 -35.30 7.39 11.20
N LYS A 171 -35.23 6.35 10.37
CA LYS A 171 -36.06 5.14 10.50
C LYS A 171 -35.74 4.32 11.75
N TYR A 172 -34.53 4.50 12.29
CA TYR A 172 -33.97 3.66 13.36
C TYR A 172 -33.80 4.42 14.69
N LYS A 173 -34.03 5.72 14.73
CA LYS A 173 -34.00 6.52 15.96
C LYS A 173 -34.95 5.93 17.03
N GLY A 174 -34.47 5.79 18.27
CA GLY A 174 -35.19 5.19 19.39
C GLY A 174 -35.33 3.66 19.32
N LYS A 175 -34.70 2.97 18.36
CA LYS A 175 -34.86 1.51 18.14
C LYS A 175 -33.60 0.70 18.38
N VAL A 176 -32.41 1.31 18.31
CA VAL A 176 -31.13 0.60 18.31
C VAL A 176 -30.54 0.41 19.70
N ALA A 177 -30.85 1.30 20.64
CA ALA A 177 -30.33 1.23 22.01
C ALA A 177 -30.65 -0.11 22.68
N GLY A 178 -29.67 -0.75 23.30
CA GLY A 178 -29.82 -2.06 23.95
C GLY A 178 -30.05 -3.25 23.03
N LYS A 179 -29.85 -3.10 21.70
CA LYS A 179 -29.93 -4.16 20.71
C LYS A 179 -28.54 -4.56 20.22
N ILE A 180 -28.43 -5.76 19.66
CA ILE A 180 -27.31 -6.15 18.81
C ILE A 180 -27.74 -5.86 17.36
N VAL A 181 -27.08 -4.89 16.73
CA VAL A 181 -27.48 -4.37 15.42
C VAL A 181 -26.75 -5.16 14.32
N LEU A 182 -27.50 -5.78 13.41
CA LEU A 182 -26.99 -6.26 12.14
C LEU A 182 -27.02 -5.09 11.15
N LEU A 183 -25.86 -4.52 10.83
CA LEU A 183 -25.72 -3.35 9.97
C LEU A 183 -25.29 -3.74 8.56
N GLY A 184 -26.12 -3.46 7.59
CA GLY A 184 -25.81 -3.63 6.18
C GLY A 184 -26.71 -4.63 5.46
N GLU A 185 -26.60 -4.60 4.15
CA GLU A 185 -27.40 -5.44 3.26
C GLU A 185 -26.87 -6.88 3.22
N MET A 186 -27.80 -7.83 3.17
CA MET A 186 -27.45 -9.22 2.87
C MET A 186 -27.07 -9.35 1.39
N ARG A 187 -25.78 -9.59 1.12
CA ARG A 187 -25.35 -9.88 -0.25
C ARG A 187 -25.77 -11.28 -0.69
N GLU A 188 -26.00 -11.45 -1.97
CA GLU A 188 -26.20 -12.76 -2.58
C GLU A 188 -24.89 -13.57 -2.53
N VAL A 189 -24.98 -14.85 -2.19
CA VAL A 189 -23.90 -15.80 -2.31
C VAL A 189 -24.11 -16.60 -3.61
N LYS A 190 -23.28 -16.32 -4.61
CA LYS A 190 -23.32 -17.03 -5.90
C LYS A 190 -22.53 -18.32 -5.80
N PRO A 191 -22.91 -19.35 -6.59
CA PRO A 191 -22.08 -20.55 -6.75
C PRO A 191 -20.68 -20.19 -7.27
N GLU A 192 -19.67 -20.87 -6.77
CA GLU A 192 -18.28 -20.72 -7.22
C GLU A 192 -18.04 -21.65 -8.41
N ASP A 193 -18.39 -21.19 -9.61
CA ASP A 193 -18.28 -21.94 -10.86
C ASP A 193 -16.87 -21.88 -11.48
N LYS A 194 -15.96 -21.08 -10.90
CA LYS A 194 -14.56 -20.98 -11.30
C LYS A 194 -13.65 -21.40 -10.15
N PRO A 195 -12.48 -22.01 -10.46
CA PRO A 195 -11.49 -22.30 -9.44
C PRO A 195 -11.08 -21.05 -8.68
N LEU A 196 -11.08 -21.09 -7.35
CA LEU A 196 -10.59 -19.99 -6.51
C LEU A 196 -9.06 -19.88 -6.58
N PHE A 197 -8.37 -21.02 -6.68
CA PHE A 197 -6.93 -21.10 -6.85
C PHE A 197 -6.58 -21.05 -8.34
N GLN A 198 -5.82 -20.03 -8.74
CA GLN A 198 -5.52 -19.78 -10.15
C GLN A 198 -4.03 -19.45 -10.36
N ARG A 199 -3.46 -19.96 -11.44
CA ARG A 199 -2.17 -19.54 -11.97
C ARG A 199 -2.38 -18.87 -13.31
N TYR A 200 -1.52 -17.96 -13.66
CA TYR A 200 -1.54 -17.35 -14.99
C TYR A 200 -1.19 -18.39 -16.06
N ASP A 201 -2.06 -18.53 -17.04
CA ASP A 201 -1.75 -19.22 -18.29
C ASP A 201 -1.02 -18.27 -19.28
N ALA A 202 -0.58 -18.83 -20.41
CA ALA A 202 0.17 -18.07 -21.41
C ALA A 202 -0.64 -16.94 -22.03
N GLU A 203 -1.94 -17.12 -22.25
CA GLU A 203 -2.84 -16.10 -22.81
C GLU A 203 -3.03 -14.94 -21.83
N GLN A 204 -3.22 -15.23 -20.56
CA GLN A 204 -3.36 -14.22 -19.52
C GLN A 204 -2.08 -13.41 -19.34
N LEU A 205 -0.89 -14.05 -19.39
CA LEU A 205 0.39 -13.37 -19.34
C LEU A 205 0.62 -12.50 -20.58
N ASP A 206 0.21 -12.96 -21.77
CA ASP A 206 0.31 -12.18 -23.01
C ASP A 206 -0.58 -10.93 -22.92
N LYS A 207 -1.81 -11.07 -22.45
CA LYS A 207 -2.71 -9.94 -22.20
C LYS A 207 -2.16 -8.88 -21.22
N LEU A 208 -1.32 -9.28 -20.26
CA LEU A 208 -0.65 -8.31 -19.39
C LEU A 208 0.36 -7.44 -20.14
N THR A 209 0.91 -7.92 -21.28
CA THR A 209 1.84 -7.13 -22.10
C THR A 209 1.15 -6.03 -22.89
N GLU A 210 -0.17 -6.12 -23.10
CA GLU A 210 -0.96 -5.10 -23.76
C GLU A 210 -1.11 -3.87 -22.85
N TYR A 211 -0.75 -2.69 -23.35
CA TYR A 211 -0.95 -1.45 -22.60
C TYR A 211 -2.37 -0.90 -22.82
N PRO A 212 -3.20 -0.76 -21.77
CA PRO A 212 -4.55 -0.26 -21.92
C PRO A 212 -4.53 1.24 -22.25
N LEU A 213 -5.14 1.61 -23.37
CA LEU A 213 -5.26 3.02 -23.79
C LEU A 213 -6.33 3.80 -23.00
N LYS A 214 -7.12 3.14 -22.18
CA LYS A 214 -8.10 3.77 -21.29
C LYS A 214 -7.77 3.41 -19.85
N PRO A 215 -7.87 4.37 -18.91
CA PRO A 215 -7.79 4.06 -17.47
C PRO A 215 -8.79 2.95 -17.13
N GLN A 216 -8.41 2.04 -16.26
CA GLN A 216 -9.33 1.02 -15.75
C GLN A 216 -10.35 1.71 -14.83
N GLY A 217 -11.59 1.90 -15.29
CA GLY A 217 -12.58 2.79 -14.69
C GLY A 217 -13.18 2.34 -13.35
N GLU A 218 -12.96 1.09 -12.90
CA GLU A 218 -13.56 0.60 -11.63
C GLU A 218 -12.94 1.26 -10.39
N PHE A 219 -11.63 1.44 -10.37
CA PHE A 219 -10.95 2.09 -9.26
C PHE A 219 -11.27 3.59 -9.21
N ASP A 220 -11.33 4.25 -10.37
CA ASP A 220 -11.72 5.66 -10.46
C ASP A 220 -13.16 5.90 -9.98
N GLU A 221 -14.10 5.00 -10.27
CA GLU A 221 -15.47 5.10 -9.77
C GLU A 221 -15.54 4.87 -8.25
N TYR A 222 -14.77 3.91 -7.73
CA TYR A 222 -14.63 3.70 -6.30
C TYR A 222 -14.13 4.96 -5.58
N LEU A 223 -13.07 5.60 -6.12
CA LEU A 223 -12.50 6.83 -5.54
C LEU A 223 -13.46 8.00 -5.61
N LYS A 224 -14.25 8.14 -6.68
CA LYS A 224 -15.27 9.21 -6.80
C LYS A 224 -16.35 9.12 -5.73
N ASP A 225 -16.78 7.90 -5.36
CA ASP A 225 -17.83 7.69 -4.35
C ASP A 225 -17.28 7.64 -2.91
N LEU A 226 -15.98 7.46 -2.74
CA LEU A 226 -15.36 7.28 -1.43
C LEU A 226 -15.63 8.44 -0.45
N PRO A 227 -15.53 9.74 -0.82
CA PRO A 227 -15.84 10.82 0.11
C PRO A 227 -17.29 10.78 0.64
N ARG A 228 -18.25 10.41 -0.20
CA ARG A 228 -19.65 10.24 0.20
C ARG A 228 -19.80 9.07 1.18
N ARG A 229 -19.14 7.96 0.92
CA ARG A 229 -19.17 6.77 1.81
C ARG A 229 -18.56 7.07 3.17
N LEU A 230 -17.41 7.75 3.21
CA LEU A 230 -16.75 8.17 4.45
C LEU A 230 -17.65 9.12 5.26
N ALA A 231 -18.31 10.06 4.60
CA ALA A 231 -19.24 10.97 5.25
C ALA A 231 -20.45 10.23 5.86
N LEU A 232 -21.00 9.23 5.17
CA LEU A 232 -22.10 8.40 5.67
C LEU A 232 -21.64 7.53 6.86
N GLN A 233 -20.48 6.87 6.77
CA GLN A 233 -19.91 6.10 7.88
C GLN A 233 -19.75 6.96 9.13
N LYS A 234 -19.23 8.17 8.98
CA LYS A 234 -19.11 9.12 10.11
C LYS A 234 -20.47 9.46 10.75
N LYS A 235 -21.52 9.64 9.96
CA LYS A 235 -22.87 9.90 10.47
C LYS A 235 -23.47 8.69 11.19
N ILE A 236 -23.22 7.47 10.69
CA ILE A 236 -23.63 6.23 11.35
C ILE A 236 -22.90 6.09 12.70
N ALA A 237 -21.60 6.34 12.75
CA ALA A 237 -20.83 6.33 14.00
C ALA A 237 -21.37 7.37 15.01
N GLN A 238 -21.69 8.59 14.56
CA GLN A 238 -22.31 9.62 15.39
C GLN A 238 -23.71 9.21 15.91
N PHE A 239 -24.50 8.56 15.07
CA PHE A 239 -25.81 8.02 15.47
C PHE A 239 -25.67 6.96 16.55
N PHE A 240 -24.73 6.00 16.40
CA PHE A 240 -24.48 4.98 17.40
C PHE A 240 -23.80 5.52 18.67
N ALA A 241 -23.07 6.62 18.58
CA ALA A 241 -22.58 7.31 19.78
C ALA A 241 -23.73 7.97 20.59
N ALA A 242 -24.75 8.50 19.91
CA ALA A 242 -25.91 9.13 20.54
C ALA A 242 -26.95 8.11 21.07
N GLU A 243 -27.14 7.02 20.36
CA GLU A 243 -28.06 5.92 20.70
C GLU A 243 -27.29 4.58 20.65
N PRO A 244 -26.50 4.23 21.66
CA PRO A 244 -25.57 3.11 21.56
C PRO A 244 -26.30 1.76 21.55
N PRO A 245 -26.15 0.96 20.48
CA PRO A 245 -26.45 -0.47 20.53
C PRO A 245 -25.45 -1.18 21.45
N LEU A 246 -25.77 -2.41 21.87
CA LEU A 246 -24.84 -3.26 22.63
C LEU A 246 -23.60 -3.61 21.80
N ALA A 247 -23.81 -3.91 20.52
CA ALA A 247 -22.77 -4.17 19.53
C ALA A 247 -23.34 -4.04 18.11
N VAL A 248 -22.45 -3.93 17.12
CA VAL A 248 -22.76 -3.94 15.69
C VAL A 248 -22.14 -5.18 15.04
N ILE A 249 -22.90 -5.86 14.22
CA ILE A 249 -22.46 -6.99 13.40
C ILE A 249 -22.55 -6.58 11.93
N MET A 250 -21.45 -6.64 11.21
CA MET A 250 -21.38 -6.37 9.78
C MET A 250 -21.25 -7.67 8.98
N PRO A 251 -21.83 -7.77 7.77
CA PRO A 251 -21.64 -8.94 6.92
C PRO A 251 -20.25 -8.90 6.27
N SER A 252 -19.59 -10.06 6.18
CA SER A 252 -18.36 -10.18 5.38
C SER A 252 -18.65 -9.88 3.90
N ARG A 253 -17.77 -9.09 3.26
CA ARG A 253 -17.83 -8.79 1.82
C ARG A 253 -17.48 -10.02 0.97
N ALA A 254 -17.61 -9.94 -0.34
CA ALA A 254 -17.04 -10.88 -1.29
C ALA A 254 -15.54 -10.60 -1.51
N GLY A 255 -14.79 -11.58 -1.96
CA GLY A 255 -13.45 -11.37 -2.50
C GLY A 255 -13.49 -10.57 -3.80
N ARG A 256 -12.36 -9.98 -4.21
CA ARG A 256 -12.26 -9.14 -5.42
C ARG A 256 -12.59 -9.91 -6.70
N ASP A 257 -12.10 -11.15 -6.81
CA ASP A 257 -12.28 -12.01 -7.99
C ASP A 257 -13.27 -13.15 -7.73
N GLY A 258 -14.23 -12.97 -6.83
CA GLY A 258 -15.18 -13.99 -6.39
C GLY A 258 -14.85 -14.51 -4.98
N GLY A 259 -15.44 -15.64 -4.58
CA GLY A 259 -15.27 -16.21 -3.24
C GLY A 259 -16.00 -15.45 -2.13
N GLY A 260 -15.56 -15.62 -0.90
CA GLY A 260 -16.16 -15.01 0.29
C GLY A 260 -17.37 -15.75 0.82
N SER A 261 -17.45 -17.06 0.54
CA SER A 261 -18.32 -18.05 1.17
C SER A 261 -17.48 -19.03 1.99
N GLY A 262 -18.14 -20.06 2.55
CA GLY A 262 -17.45 -21.12 3.30
C GLY A 262 -16.84 -20.67 4.62
N GLY A 263 -17.43 -19.65 5.26
CA GLY A 263 -16.93 -19.11 6.53
C GLY A 263 -15.81 -18.07 6.38
N THR A 264 -15.52 -17.62 5.16
CA THR A 264 -14.54 -16.57 4.93
C THR A 264 -15.02 -15.24 5.49
N ILE A 265 -14.16 -14.58 6.29
CA ILE A 265 -14.37 -13.22 6.77
C ILE A 265 -13.30 -12.34 6.16
N PHE A 266 -13.69 -11.43 5.28
CA PHE A 266 -12.83 -10.34 4.85
C PHE A 266 -12.91 -9.21 5.88
N VAL A 267 -11.75 -8.79 6.37
CA VAL A 267 -11.67 -7.70 7.35
C VAL A 267 -12.23 -6.42 6.76
N ASP A 268 -12.96 -5.71 7.58
CA ASP A 268 -13.43 -4.36 7.31
C ASP A 268 -13.02 -3.47 8.49
N ARG A 269 -12.71 -2.21 8.20
CA ARG A 269 -12.37 -1.20 9.21
C ARG A 269 -13.58 -0.74 10.05
N GLY A 270 -14.66 -1.50 10.02
CA GLY A 270 -15.88 -1.24 10.79
C GLY A 270 -16.56 0.05 10.37
N LEU A 271 -16.75 0.98 11.33
CA LEU A 271 -17.54 2.20 11.14
C LEU A 271 -16.76 3.39 10.55
N GLY A 272 -15.55 3.20 10.04
CA GLY A 272 -14.79 4.30 9.43
C GLY A 272 -13.44 3.92 8.87
N TRP A 273 -12.85 4.80 8.09
CA TRP A 273 -11.54 4.56 7.45
C TRP A 273 -10.37 4.69 8.43
N SER A 274 -10.33 5.80 9.18
CA SER A 274 -9.22 6.11 10.09
C SER A 274 -9.60 5.87 11.55
N VAL A 275 -10.19 4.71 11.84
CA VAL A 275 -10.67 4.33 13.19
C VAL A 275 -9.54 4.20 14.21
N TYR A 276 -8.29 4.08 13.75
CA TYR A 276 -7.09 4.14 14.58
C TYR A 276 -6.73 5.56 15.06
N LYS A 277 -7.39 6.60 14.54
CA LYS A 277 -7.28 7.97 15.08
C LYS A 277 -8.35 8.18 16.15
N ARG A 278 -7.94 8.72 17.31
CA ARG A 278 -8.83 8.91 18.49
C ARG A 278 -10.14 9.63 18.16
N GLU A 279 -10.08 10.65 17.32
CA GLU A 279 -11.25 11.44 16.90
C GLU A 279 -12.23 10.67 16.00
N ASN A 280 -11.82 9.53 15.47
CA ASN A 280 -12.64 8.65 14.62
C ASN A 280 -12.89 7.28 15.27
N ALA A 281 -12.52 7.11 16.55
CA ALA A 281 -12.68 5.84 17.26
C ALA A 281 -14.14 5.33 17.18
N MET A 282 -14.29 4.02 17.04
CA MET A 282 -15.62 3.38 17.02
C MET A 282 -16.30 3.54 18.38
N PRO A 283 -17.57 3.99 18.41
CA PRO A 283 -18.29 4.27 19.66
C PRO A 283 -18.78 3.01 20.38
N VAL A 284 -18.87 1.89 19.68
CA VAL A 284 -19.45 0.63 20.17
C VAL A 284 -18.67 -0.56 19.60
N PRO A 285 -18.74 -1.75 20.25
CA PRO A 285 -18.13 -2.97 19.70
C PRO A 285 -18.66 -3.31 18.32
N VAL A 286 -17.74 -3.67 17.40
CA VAL A 286 -18.06 -4.04 16.01
C VAL A 286 -17.40 -5.36 15.68
N VAL A 287 -18.16 -6.28 15.11
CA VAL A 287 -17.64 -7.55 14.55
C VAL A 287 -18.06 -7.72 13.10
N VAL A 288 -17.22 -8.40 12.34
CA VAL A 288 -17.53 -8.88 10.99
C VAL A 288 -17.90 -10.35 11.09
N MET A 289 -19.01 -10.73 10.48
CA MET A 289 -19.55 -12.10 10.54
C MET A 289 -19.56 -12.73 9.14
N ALA A 290 -19.21 -14.01 9.07
CA ALA A 290 -19.33 -14.79 7.84
C ALA A 290 -20.74 -14.69 7.25
N ILE A 291 -20.81 -14.54 5.93
CA ILE A 291 -22.07 -14.20 5.24
C ILE A 291 -23.19 -15.23 5.45
N GLU A 292 -22.84 -16.51 5.61
CA GLU A 292 -23.80 -17.58 5.87
C GLU A 292 -24.48 -17.40 7.23
N ASN A 293 -23.69 -17.04 8.25
CA ASN A 293 -24.19 -16.80 9.60
C ASN A 293 -25.02 -15.52 9.67
N TYR A 294 -24.52 -14.43 9.08
CA TYR A 294 -25.26 -13.18 8.94
C TYR A 294 -26.61 -13.40 8.22
N GLY A 295 -26.58 -14.11 7.08
CA GLY A 295 -27.77 -14.42 6.29
C GLY A 295 -28.78 -15.30 7.03
N ARG A 296 -28.33 -16.21 7.92
CA ARG A 296 -29.24 -17.00 8.77
C ARG A 296 -30.02 -16.09 9.69
N VAL A 297 -29.34 -15.18 10.41
CA VAL A 297 -30.01 -14.23 11.32
C VAL A 297 -30.94 -13.30 10.54
N TYR A 298 -30.48 -12.75 9.42
CA TYR A 298 -31.28 -11.90 8.54
C TYR A 298 -32.58 -12.56 8.09
N ARG A 299 -32.53 -13.82 7.63
CA ARG A 299 -33.73 -14.57 7.19
C ARG A 299 -34.71 -14.85 8.34
N LEU A 300 -34.22 -15.17 9.54
CA LEU A 300 -35.06 -15.35 10.72
C LEU A 300 -35.81 -14.06 11.09
N LEU A 301 -35.09 -12.93 11.12
CA LEU A 301 -35.69 -11.63 11.42
C LEU A 301 -36.74 -11.23 10.39
N ASN A 302 -36.50 -11.46 9.10
CA ASN A 302 -37.47 -11.22 8.02
C ASN A 302 -38.69 -12.14 8.09
N ALA A 303 -38.55 -13.33 8.68
CA ALA A 303 -39.66 -14.23 8.97
C ALA A 303 -40.37 -13.89 10.30
N ASN A 304 -40.05 -12.74 10.91
CA ASN A 304 -40.55 -12.30 12.21
C ASN A 304 -40.24 -13.27 13.37
N VAL A 305 -39.18 -14.05 13.26
CA VAL A 305 -38.66 -14.90 14.34
C VAL A 305 -37.68 -14.07 15.17
N PRO A 306 -37.96 -13.85 16.46
CA PRO A 306 -37.03 -13.15 17.34
C PRO A 306 -35.71 -13.91 17.48
N VAL A 307 -34.59 -13.20 17.33
CA VAL A 307 -33.24 -13.76 17.48
C VAL A 307 -32.54 -13.09 18.64
N SER A 308 -32.02 -13.88 19.57
CA SER A 308 -31.11 -13.44 20.62
C SER A 308 -29.69 -13.86 20.28
N ILE A 309 -28.74 -12.93 20.33
CA ILE A 309 -27.33 -13.17 20.12
C ILE A 309 -26.59 -12.94 21.44
N GLU A 310 -25.64 -13.81 21.70
CA GLU A 310 -24.66 -13.67 22.79
C GLU A 310 -23.27 -13.58 22.19
N MET A 311 -22.45 -12.66 22.71
CA MET A 311 -21.10 -12.42 22.19
C MET A 311 -20.18 -11.88 23.28
N ASP A 312 -18.89 -12.10 23.10
CA ASP A 312 -17.82 -11.46 23.86
C ASP A 312 -16.75 -10.98 22.88
N VAL A 313 -16.50 -9.69 22.92
CA VAL A 313 -15.41 -9.03 22.17
C VAL A 313 -14.43 -8.52 23.22
N ASP A 314 -13.35 -9.26 23.42
CA ASP A 314 -12.29 -8.87 24.34
C ASP A 314 -11.12 -8.28 23.55
N THR A 315 -11.01 -6.96 23.62
CA THR A 315 -10.01 -6.15 22.92
C THR A 315 -9.41 -5.13 23.88
N LYS A 316 -8.21 -4.66 23.57
CA LYS A 316 -7.50 -3.70 24.39
C LYS A 316 -6.87 -2.60 23.55
N PHE A 317 -7.17 -1.35 23.85
CA PHE A 317 -6.39 -0.21 23.39
C PHE A 317 -5.13 -0.08 24.25
N LEU A 318 -4.00 0.26 23.62
CA LEU A 318 -2.68 0.32 24.27
C LEU A 318 -2.31 1.79 24.53
N GLY A 319 -2.10 2.57 23.50
CA GLY A 319 -1.79 3.99 23.57
C GLY A 319 -2.56 4.76 22.50
N ASP A 320 -2.56 6.10 22.60
CA ASP A 320 -3.23 6.98 21.64
C ASP A 320 -2.28 7.54 20.58
N HIS A 321 -0.96 7.44 20.82
CA HIS A 321 0.12 8.03 20.02
C HIS A 321 1.23 7.00 19.80
N GLU A 322 0.86 5.79 19.37
CA GLU A 322 1.85 4.78 19.01
C GLU A 322 2.62 5.21 17.77
N HIS A 323 3.93 4.95 17.77
CA HIS A 323 4.80 5.17 16.63
C HIS A 323 4.96 3.89 15.82
N GLY A 324 5.08 4.05 14.51
CA GLY A 324 5.38 2.96 13.61
C GLY A 324 6.86 2.92 13.25
N PHE A 325 7.36 1.71 13.00
CA PHE A 325 8.77 1.47 12.71
C PHE A 325 8.92 0.56 11.51
N ASP A 326 9.92 0.87 10.67
CA ASP A 326 10.36 0.00 9.58
C ASP A 326 11.63 -0.74 9.99
N THR A 327 11.83 -1.94 9.46
CA THR A 327 13.09 -2.69 9.64
C THR A 327 14.00 -2.45 8.45
N ILE A 328 15.20 -1.95 8.71
CA ILE A 328 16.20 -1.63 7.69
C ILE A 328 17.49 -2.45 7.95
N ALA A 329 18.10 -2.98 6.88
CA ALA A 329 19.42 -3.61 6.95
C ALA A 329 20.14 -3.55 5.59
N GLU A 330 21.45 -3.81 5.56
CA GLU A 330 22.28 -3.62 4.38
C GLU A 330 23.29 -4.74 4.15
N ILE A 331 23.60 -4.96 2.85
CA ILE A 331 24.87 -5.57 2.39
C ILE A 331 25.67 -4.43 1.78
N PRO A 332 26.81 -4.03 2.36
CA PRO A 332 27.54 -2.83 1.94
C PRO A 332 28.17 -3.00 0.55
N GLY A 333 28.12 -1.95 -0.24
CA GLY A 333 28.79 -1.84 -1.52
C GLY A 333 30.32 -1.88 -1.37
N THR A 334 31.00 -2.45 -2.36
CA THR A 334 32.46 -2.65 -2.32
C THR A 334 33.23 -1.84 -3.36
N ASP A 335 32.55 -1.31 -4.39
CA ASP A 335 33.20 -0.45 -5.39
C ASP A 335 33.47 0.94 -4.81
N PRO A 336 34.71 1.44 -4.83
CA PRO A 336 35.06 2.74 -4.24
C PRO A 336 34.25 3.93 -4.79
N LYS A 337 33.70 3.81 -6.01
CA LYS A 337 32.94 4.87 -6.67
C LYS A 337 31.43 4.73 -6.52
N LEU A 338 30.95 3.48 -6.40
CA LEU A 338 29.51 3.15 -6.46
C LEU A 338 28.94 2.70 -5.12
N LYS A 339 29.75 2.46 -4.09
CA LYS A 339 29.31 1.92 -2.79
C LYS A 339 28.29 2.81 -2.06
N ASP A 340 28.28 4.11 -2.37
CA ASP A 340 27.34 5.07 -1.78
C ASP A 340 26.01 5.17 -2.56
N GLU A 341 25.92 4.49 -3.71
CA GLU A 341 24.68 4.28 -4.44
C GLU A 341 23.98 3.02 -3.89
N VAL A 342 22.67 2.99 -3.93
CA VAL A 342 21.87 1.95 -3.25
C VAL A 342 20.87 1.32 -4.23
N VAL A 343 20.73 0.02 -4.14
CA VAL A 343 19.61 -0.75 -4.67
C VAL A 343 18.77 -1.21 -3.49
N MET A 344 17.48 -0.97 -3.51
CA MET A 344 16.58 -1.36 -2.45
C MET A 344 15.65 -2.50 -2.88
N LEU A 345 15.26 -3.32 -1.91
CA LEU A 345 14.22 -4.33 -2.02
C LEU A 345 13.39 -4.33 -0.75
N GLY A 346 12.19 -4.92 -0.81
CA GLY A 346 11.38 -5.06 0.39
C GLY A 346 9.93 -5.42 0.14
N ALA A 347 9.19 -5.43 1.24
CA ALA A 347 7.76 -5.73 1.32
C ALA A 347 7.22 -5.12 2.61
N HIS A 348 5.90 -5.04 2.78
CA HIS A 348 5.38 -4.65 4.08
C HIS A 348 5.38 -5.82 5.06
N LEU A 349 5.62 -5.50 6.32
CA LEU A 349 5.72 -6.43 7.44
C LEU A 349 4.40 -6.56 8.19
N ASP A 350 3.63 -5.48 8.25
CA ASP A 350 2.31 -5.49 8.89
C ASP A 350 1.30 -6.35 8.14
N SER A 351 0.19 -6.63 8.78
CA SER A 351 -0.94 -7.39 8.23
C SER A 351 -2.21 -7.06 9.00
N TRP A 352 -3.36 -7.38 8.41
CA TRP A 352 -4.62 -7.34 9.15
C TRP A 352 -4.69 -8.39 10.26
N ALA A 353 -5.52 -8.11 11.28
CA ALA A 353 -5.72 -8.96 12.46
C ALA A 353 -6.69 -10.13 12.25
N ALA A 354 -7.07 -10.44 11.00
CA ALA A 354 -8.04 -11.51 10.73
C ALA A 354 -7.44 -12.92 10.79
N ALA A 355 -6.17 -13.03 10.43
CA ALA A 355 -5.39 -14.27 10.44
C ALA A 355 -3.91 -13.92 10.67
N THR A 356 -3.00 -14.79 10.21
CA THR A 356 -1.57 -14.60 10.45
C THR A 356 -0.86 -13.76 9.36
N GLY A 357 -1.60 -13.21 8.37
CA GLY A 357 -1.04 -12.39 7.30
C GLY A 357 0.02 -13.15 6.49
N ALA A 358 -0.30 -14.36 6.05
CA ALA A 358 0.69 -15.22 5.40
C ALA A 358 0.97 -14.81 3.96
N THR A 359 -0.08 -14.55 3.19
CA THR A 359 0.03 -14.14 1.78
C THR A 359 0.04 -12.61 1.63
N ASP A 360 -0.44 -11.88 2.68
CA ASP A 360 -0.57 -10.44 2.74
C ASP A 360 -0.01 -9.89 4.08
N ASN A 361 1.29 -9.52 4.21
CA ASN A 361 2.32 -9.76 3.22
C ASN A 361 3.53 -10.45 3.87
N GLY A 362 3.26 -11.46 4.71
CA GLY A 362 4.31 -12.31 5.26
C GLY A 362 5.14 -12.99 4.18
N ALA A 363 4.50 -13.40 3.05
CA ALA A 363 5.17 -13.98 1.90
C ALA A 363 6.26 -13.05 1.33
N GLY A 364 5.92 -11.79 1.03
CA GLY A 364 6.87 -10.80 0.53
C GLY A 364 7.99 -10.51 1.52
N THR A 365 7.64 -10.38 2.82
CA THR A 365 8.61 -10.19 3.89
C THR A 365 9.65 -11.31 3.92
N VAL A 366 9.23 -12.58 3.97
CA VAL A 366 10.19 -13.69 4.07
C VAL A 366 10.96 -13.95 2.77
N VAL A 367 10.35 -13.65 1.61
CA VAL A 367 11.03 -13.66 0.30
C VAL A 367 12.16 -12.64 0.28
N SER A 368 11.90 -11.39 0.67
CA SER A 368 12.93 -10.34 0.72
C SER A 368 14.03 -10.63 1.75
N MET A 369 13.68 -11.23 2.92
CA MET A 369 14.66 -11.71 3.89
C MET A 369 15.53 -12.82 3.30
N GLU A 370 14.94 -13.77 2.60
CA GLU A 370 15.65 -14.87 1.93
C GLU A 370 16.60 -14.36 0.83
N VAL A 371 16.24 -13.30 0.11
CA VAL A 371 17.17 -12.63 -0.82
C VAL A 371 18.44 -12.18 -0.09
N MET A 372 18.29 -11.53 1.06
CA MET A 372 19.45 -11.08 1.85
C MET A 372 20.28 -12.25 2.36
N ARG A 373 19.63 -13.36 2.77
CA ARG A 373 20.31 -14.59 3.17
C ARG A 373 21.10 -15.19 2.00
N ILE A 374 20.47 -15.37 0.83
CA ILE A 374 21.11 -15.94 -0.37
C ILE A 374 22.37 -15.15 -0.73
N LEU A 375 22.27 -13.83 -0.81
CA LEU A 375 23.38 -12.97 -1.21
C LEU A 375 24.55 -13.03 -0.19
N ASN A 376 24.25 -13.09 1.11
CA ASN A 376 25.25 -13.23 2.16
C ASN A 376 25.87 -14.64 2.18
N ALA A 377 25.08 -15.72 2.06
CA ALA A 377 25.58 -17.10 1.99
C ALA A 377 26.56 -17.30 0.80
N LEU A 378 26.25 -16.68 -0.32
CA LEU A 378 27.11 -16.68 -1.51
C LEU A 378 28.30 -15.72 -1.41
N GLN A 379 28.39 -14.94 -0.33
CA GLN A 379 29.42 -13.92 -0.11
C GLN A 379 29.53 -12.93 -1.28
N VAL A 380 28.38 -12.54 -1.83
CA VAL A 380 28.32 -11.56 -2.90
C VAL A 380 28.99 -10.26 -2.44
N LYS A 381 29.83 -9.69 -3.31
CA LYS A 381 30.47 -8.38 -3.11
C LYS A 381 29.81 -7.39 -4.06
N PRO A 382 28.66 -6.81 -3.70
CA PRO A 382 27.96 -5.92 -4.59
C PRO A 382 28.79 -4.64 -4.81
N ARG A 383 28.67 -4.04 -5.97
CA ARG A 383 29.33 -2.74 -6.22
C ARG A 383 28.60 -1.61 -5.53
N ARG A 384 27.26 -1.63 -5.57
CA ARG A 384 26.37 -0.73 -4.82
C ARG A 384 25.90 -1.39 -3.53
N THR A 385 25.58 -0.60 -2.53
CA THR A 385 24.94 -1.10 -1.31
C THR A 385 23.56 -1.67 -1.65
N ILE A 386 23.25 -2.86 -1.15
CA ILE A 386 21.92 -3.46 -1.20
C ILE A 386 21.25 -3.22 0.14
N ARG A 387 20.06 -2.61 0.13
CA ARG A 387 19.31 -2.27 1.35
C ARG A 387 17.92 -2.91 1.31
N ILE A 388 17.57 -3.64 2.36
CA ILE A 388 16.22 -4.13 2.58
C ILE A 388 15.45 -3.13 3.44
N GLY A 389 14.17 -2.90 3.10
CA GLY A 389 13.20 -2.21 3.91
C GLY A 389 11.96 -3.08 4.11
N LEU A 390 11.61 -3.38 5.36
CA LEU A 390 10.37 -4.07 5.70
C LEU A 390 9.46 -3.04 6.37
N TRP A 391 8.39 -2.70 5.66
CA TRP A 391 7.54 -1.56 5.96
C TRP A 391 6.42 -1.91 6.90
N THR A 392 5.92 -0.95 7.69
CA THR A 392 4.70 -1.10 8.50
C THR A 392 3.72 0.03 8.24
N GLY A 393 2.43 -0.19 8.51
CA GLY A 393 1.38 0.77 8.19
C GLY A 393 1.02 0.82 6.71
N GLU A 394 1.37 -0.19 5.93
CA GLU A 394 0.97 -0.31 4.54
C GLU A 394 -0.54 -0.45 4.46
N GLU A 395 -1.11 -1.37 5.23
CA GLU A 395 -2.52 -1.72 5.27
C GLU A 395 -3.43 -0.55 5.64
N GLU A 396 -2.94 0.41 6.39
CA GLU A 396 -3.69 1.60 6.78
C GLU A 396 -3.50 2.78 5.82
N GLY A 397 -2.53 2.70 4.89
CA GLY A 397 -2.33 3.74 3.87
C GLY A 397 -0.88 4.00 3.46
N ILE A 398 -0.06 2.95 3.37
CA ILE A 398 1.33 2.97 2.87
C ILE A 398 2.21 3.92 3.72
N TYR A 399 2.02 3.93 5.05
CA TYR A 399 2.67 4.93 5.92
C TYR A 399 4.16 4.73 6.09
N GLY A 400 4.65 3.51 6.26
CA GLY A 400 6.06 3.21 6.52
C GLY A 400 6.95 3.63 5.37
N SER A 401 6.75 3.06 4.19
CA SER A 401 7.54 3.43 3.01
C SER A 401 7.41 4.89 2.63
N ALA A 402 6.21 5.49 2.75
CA ALA A 402 6.00 6.92 2.50
C ALA A 402 6.75 7.79 3.53
N GLY A 403 6.75 7.40 4.80
CA GLY A 403 7.51 8.05 5.86
C GLY A 403 9.01 8.00 5.62
N TYR A 404 9.52 6.79 5.30
CA TYR A 404 10.92 6.58 4.96
C TYR A 404 11.34 7.42 3.73
N VAL A 405 10.57 7.36 2.65
CA VAL A 405 10.84 8.14 1.43
C VAL A 405 10.82 9.65 1.72
N LYS A 406 9.86 10.12 2.50
CA LYS A 406 9.78 11.51 2.94
C LYS A 406 10.98 11.93 3.79
N GLN A 407 11.48 11.04 4.65
CA GLN A 407 12.63 11.35 5.50
C GLN A 407 13.94 11.39 4.71
N HIS A 408 14.10 10.55 3.67
CA HIS A 408 15.37 10.38 2.97
C HIS A 408 15.42 10.97 1.55
N PHE A 409 14.32 10.90 0.77
CA PHE A 409 14.39 11.11 -0.67
C PHE A 409 13.59 12.28 -1.18
N GLY A 410 12.43 12.56 -0.59
CA GLY A 410 11.58 13.67 -1.00
C GLY A 410 10.11 13.43 -0.72
N PHE A 411 9.27 14.40 -1.01
CA PHE A 411 7.83 14.32 -0.81
C PHE A 411 7.09 15.36 -1.65
N VAL A 412 5.81 15.12 -1.87
CA VAL A 412 4.89 16.11 -2.45
C VAL A 412 4.14 16.78 -1.30
N PRO A 413 4.22 18.13 -1.14
CA PRO A 413 3.41 18.83 -0.15
C PRO A 413 1.92 18.58 -0.39
N LEU A 414 1.18 18.22 0.66
CA LEU A 414 -0.27 17.96 0.58
C LEU A 414 -1.09 19.15 1.09
N SER A 415 -2.26 19.34 0.50
CA SER A 415 -3.18 20.40 0.89
C SER A 415 -3.67 20.26 2.32
N THR A 416 -3.60 21.36 3.07
CA THR A 416 -4.12 21.49 4.44
C THR A 416 -5.47 22.20 4.50
N ALA A 417 -6.16 22.36 3.37
CA ALA A 417 -7.49 22.96 3.33
C ALA A 417 -8.48 22.10 4.15
N PRO A 418 -9.48 22.71 4.83
CA PRO A 418 -10.37 21.99 5.76
C PRO A 418 -11.17 20.84 5.15
N ASP A 419 -11.47 20.88 3.85
CA ASP A 419 -12.11 19.80 3.12
C ASP A 419 -11.12 18.65 2.83
N GLN A 420 -9.86 18.98 2.55
CA GLN A 420 -8.79 18.02 2.29
C GLN A 420 -8.33 17.28 3.56
N LEU A 421 -8.28 17.96 4.69
CA LEU A 421 -7.95 17.33 5.99
C LEU A 421 -8.96 16.26 6.44
N LYS A 422 -10.15 16.22 5.83
CA LYS A 422 -11.14 15.16 6.06
C LYS A 422 -10.86 13.88 5.28
N LEU A 423 -9.93 13.93 4.34
CA LEU A 423 -9.54 12.81 3.49
C LEU A 423 -8.26 12.16 4.04
N PRO A 424 -8.09 10.85 3.82
CA PRO A 424 -6.80 10.19 4.00
C PRO A 424 -5.69 10.91 3.21
N GLU A 425 -4.44 10.83 3.67
CA GLU A 425 -3.34 11.58 3.05
C GLU A 425 -3.17 11.28 1.57
N TRP A 426 -3.25 10.01 1.18
CA TRP A 426 -3.14 9.57 -0.20
C TRP A 426 -4.26 10.05 -1.15
N LEU A 427 -5.36 10.59 -0.60
CA LEU A 427 -6.45 11.22 -1.36
C LEU A 427 -6.35 12.75 -1.38
N ARG A 428 -5.44 13.35 -0.61
CA ARG A 428 -5.32 14.81 -0.56
C ARG A 428 -4.62 15.32 -1.82
N LYS A 429 -5.07 16.48 -2.25
CA LYS A 429 -4.48 17.15 -3.40
C LYS A 429 -3.07 17.65 -3.10
N PRO A 430 -2.16 17.62 -4.10
CA PRO A 430 -0.91 18.31 -4.04
C PRO A 430 -1.11 19.80 -3.73
N ALA A 431 -0.24 20.36 -2.90
CA ALA A 431 -0.21 21.79 -2.55
C ALA A 431 1.03 22.52 -3.08
N GLY A 432 1.92 21.81 -3.74
CA GLY A 432 3.16 22.35 -4.29
C GLY A 432 3.88 21.34 -5.17
N PRO A 433 5.02 21.74 -5.75
CA PRO A 433 5.85 20.83 -6.53
C PRO A 433 6.50 19.77 -5.65
N LEU A 434 7.00 18.72 -6.29
CA LEU A 434 7.81 17.69 -5.66
C LEU A 434 9.09 18.31 -5.06
N GLU A 435 9.31 18.06 -3.77
CA GLU A 435 10.52 18.46 -3.04
C GLU A 435 11.46 17.27 -2.90
N LEU A 436 12.65 17.35 -3.51
CA LEU A 436 13.65 16.28 -3.49
C LEU A 436 14.77 16.56 -2.49
N LYS A 437 15.28 15.47 -1.90
CA LYS A 437 16.48 15.48 -1.05
C LYS A 437 17.69 14.92 -1.82
N PRO A 438 18.93 15.29 -1.44
CA PRO A 438 20.14 14.85 -2.17
C PRO A 438 20.31 13.33 -2.26
N GLU A 439 19.81 12.58 -1.27
CA GLU A 439 19.93 11.12 -1.26
C GLU A 439 19.06 10.43 -2.31
N GLN A 440 17.99 11.10 -2.78
CA GLN A 440 17.14 10.57 -3.85
C GLN A 440 17.96 10.13 -5.07
N GLN A 441 18.98 10.90 -5.43
CA GLN A 441 19.83 10.63 -6.60
C GLN A 441 20.72 9.39 -6.45
N LYS A 442 20.93 8.92 -5.21
CA LYS A 442 21.77 7.75 -4.92
C LYS A 442 21.02 6.42 -5.08
N ILE A 443 19.68 6.44 -5.15
CA ILE A 443 18.89 5.21 -5.22
C ILE A 443 18.72 4.79 -6.68
N SER A 444 19.22 3.60 -7.02
CA SER A 444 19.12 3.05 -8.38
C SER A 444 17.72 2.52 -8.67
N ALA A 445 17.15 1.74 -7.76
CA ALA A 445 15.81 1.19 -7.86
C ALA A 445 15.33 0.65 -6.50
N TYR A 446 14.02 0.44 -6.40
CA TYR A 446 13.35 -0.34 -5.35
C TYR A 446 12.54 -1.47 -5.99
N PHE A 447 12.70 -2.70 -5.49
CA PHE A 447 11.95 -3.89 -5.90
C PHE A 447 11.01 -4.32 -4.78
N ASN A 448 9.73 -4.51 -5.09
CA ASN A 448 8.67 -4.84 -4.15
C ASN A 448 8.03 -6.19 -4.47
N VAL A 449 7.69 -6.96 -3.44
CA VAL A 449 6.94 -8.21 -3.54
C VAL A 449 5.69 -8.10 -2.68
N ASP A 450 4.53 -7.91 -3.33
CA ASP A 450 3.25 -7.74 -2.64
C ASP A 450 2.07 -7.99 -3.58
N ASN A 451 1.90 -9.24 -4.03
CA ASN A 451 0.73 -9.71 -4.79
C ASN A 451 0.42 -11.17 -4.43
N GLY A 452 0.49 -11.51 -3.14
CA GLY A 452 0.28 -12.84 -2.63
C GLY A 452 1.55 -13.72 -2.64
N SER A 453 1.39 -15.04 -2.61
CA SER A 453 2.46 -16.00 -2.39
C SER A 453 2.84 -16.83 -3.63
N GLY A 454 2.33 -16.45 -4.81
CA GLY A 454 2.58 -17.20 -6.03
C GLY A 454 3.97 -16.92 -6.65
N MET A 455 4.42 -17.83 -7.52
CA MET A 455 5.70 -17.63 -8.22
C MET A 455 5.71 -16.36 -9.07
N ILE A 456 6.88 -15.75 -9.20
CA ILE A 456 7.07 -14.58 -10.06
C ILE A 456 7.01 -15.01 -11.54
N ARG A 457 6.16 -14.32 -12.30
CA ARG A 457 5.95 -14.53 -13.74
C ARG A 457 6.59 -13.42 -14.58
N GLY A 458 6.95 -12.31 -13.95
CA GLY A 458 7.53 -11.15 -14.60
C GLY A 458 7.52 -9.91 -13.69
N ILE A 459 7.54 -8.73 -14.30
CA ILE A 459 7.61 -7.47 -13.56
C ILE A 459 6.85 -6.35 -14.29
N TYR A 460 6.19 -5.48 -13.52
CA TYR A 460 5.60 -4.24 -13.99
C TYR A 460 6.70 -3.19 -14.16
N LEU A 461 6.76 -2.55 -15.34
CA LEU A 461 7.77 -1.53 -15.64
C LEU A 461 7.36 -0.13 -15.16
N GLN A 462 6.17 0.02 -14.63
CA GLN A 462 5.61 1.28 -14.13
C GLN A 462 5.78 2.43 -15.15
N GLU A 463 5.42 2.15 -16.43
CA GLU A 463 5.55 3.08 -17.57
C GLU A 463 6.98 3.53 -17.87
N ASN A 464 7.99 2.92 -17.28
CA ASN A 464 9.39 3.21 -17.55
C ASN A 464 9.90 2.44 -18.77
N ALA A 465 9.66 2.97 -19.98
CA ALA A 465 10.04 2.32 -21.23
C ALA A 465 11.56 2.09 -21.36
N ALA A 466 12.38 2.92 -20.73
CA ALA A 466 13.83 2.83 -20.79
C ALA A 466 14.39 1.57 -20.08
N ILE A 467 13.63 0.98 -19.15
CA ILE A 467 13.97 -0.25 -18.43
C ILE A 467 13.73 -1.51 -19.28
N ALA A 468 12.75 -1.46 -20.19
CA ALA A 468 12.31 -2.65 -20.93
C ALA A 468 13.45 -3.43 -21.62
N PRO A 469 14.38 -2.81 -22.36
CA PRO A 469 15.49 -3.52 -23.00
C PRO A 469 16.46 -4.16 -21.99
N ILE A 470 16.59 -3.60 -20.79
CA ILE A 470 17.44 -4.10 -19.71
C ILE A 470 16.80 -5.36 -19.11
N PHE A 471 15.58 -5.24 -18.61
CA PHE A 471 14.88 -6.36 -17.97
C PHE A 471 14.57 -7.50 -18.95
N LYS A 472 14.36 -7.19 -20.24
CA LYS A 472 14.23 -8.22 -21.27
C LYS A 472 15.46 -9.14 -21.35
N GLN A 473 16.65 -8.61 -21.14
CA GLN A 473 17.86 -9.40 -21.10
C GLN A 473 18.00 -10.16 -19.78
N TRP A 474 17.62 -9.55 -18.66
CA TRP A 474 17.70 -10.18 -17.34
C TRP A 474 16.78 -11.39 -17.19
N ILE A 475 15.56 -11.36 -17.78
CA ILE A 475 14.63 -12.49 -17.69
C ILE A 475 14.93 -13.63 -18.65
N GLN A 476 15.80 -13.44 -19.67
CA GLN A 476 16.10 -14.50 -20.64
C GLN A 476 16.58 -15.81 -20.00
N PRO A 477 17.51 -15.79 -19.01
CA PRO A 477 17.96 -17.01 -18.33
C PRO A 477 16.99 -17.57 -17.29
N LEU A 478 15.83 -16.91 -17.08
CA LEU A 478 14.82 -17.27 -16.07
C LEU A 478 13.54 -17.85 -16.69
N LYS A 479 13.49 -17.96 -18.00
CA LYS A 479 12.30 -18.47 -18.71
C LYS A 479 11.93 -19.91 -18.35
N ASP A 480 12.92 -20.72 -18.06
CA ASP A 480 12.73 -22.11 -17.66
C ASP A 480 12.09 -22.26 -16.26
N ILE A 481 12.19 -21.22 -15.42
CA ILE A 481 11.51 -21.16 -14.13
C ILE A 481 10.26 -20.25 -14.15
N GLY A 482 9.74 -19.94 -15.35
CA GLY A 482 8.45 -19.30 -15.54
C GLY A 482 8.43 -17.77 -15.61
N VAL A 483 9.58 -17.09 -15.57
CA VAL A 483 9.66 -15.62 -15.67
C VAL A 483 9.72 -15.19 -17.14
N THR A 484 8.60 -14.77 -17.69
CA THR A 484 8.46 -14.53 -19.14
C THR A 484 7.92 -13.15 -19.50
N THR A 485 7.30 -12.43 -18.55
CA THR A 485 6.43 -11.30 -18.83
C THR A 485 7.02 -9.98 -18.36
N LEU A 486 7.08 -9.01 -19.26
CA LEU A 486 7.32 -7.60 -18.96
C LEU A 486 6.10 -6.81 -19.40
N THR A 487 5.58 -5.96 -18.54
CA THR A 487 4.44 -5.11 -18.88
C THR A 487 4.73 -3.64 -18.61
N MET A 488 4.34 -2.79 -19.57
CA MET A 488 4.40 -1.33 -19.42
C MET A 488 3.33 -0.78 -18.47
N ARG A 489 2.40 -1.62 -18.01
CA ARG A 489 1.33 -1.18 -17.11
C ARG A 489 1.91 -0.70 -15.80
N ASN A 490 1.20 0.25 -15.20
CA ASN A 490 1.31 0.51 -13.77
C ASN A 490 0.51 -0.53 -12.99
N THR A 491 1.00 -0.86 -11.81
CA THR A 491 0.22 -1.43 -10.72
C THR A 491 0.38 -0.50 -9.52
N GLY A 492 -0.58 -0.51 -8.62
CA GLY A 492 -0.58 0.42 -7.49
C GLY A 492 -1.14 -0.23 -6.23
N GLY A 493 -1.21 0.57 -5.16
CA GLY A 493 -1.76 0.17 -3.88
C GLY A 493 -0.74 -0.54 -2.97
N THR A 494 0.57 -0.31 -3.17
CA THR A 494 1.63 -0.85 -2.31
C THR A 494 2.91 -0.01 -2.36
N ASP A 495 3.90 -0.35 -1.55
CA ASP A 495 5.06 0.46 -1.15
C ASP A 495 5.95 0.98 -2.28
N HIS A 496 6.01 0.31 -3.44
CA HIS A 496 6.80 0.81 -4.58
C HIS A 496 6.31 2.16 -5.09
N GLU A 497 5.03 2.51 -4.87
CA GLU A 497 4.48 3.82 -5.25
C GLU A 497 5.15 4.96 -4.48
N SER A 498 5.53 4.75 -3.22
CA SER A 498 6.25 5.76 -2.43
C SER A 498 7.54 6.21 -3.11
N PHE A 499 8.27 5.27 -3.70
CA PHE A 499 9.51 5.53 -4.44
C PHE A 499 9.24 6.14 -5.82
N ASP A 500 8.29 5.58 -6.56
CA ASP A 500 7.94 6.04 -7.91
C ASP A 500 7.41 7.49 -7.90
N ASN A 501 6.65 7.85 -6.87
CA ASN A 501 6.12 9.20 -6.66
C ASN A 501 7.19 10.29 -6.44
N VAL A 502 8.41 9.92 -6.10
CA VAL A 502 9.55 10.84 -5.99
C VAL A 502 10.58 10.63 -7.10
N GLY A 503 10.22 9.92 -8.17
CA GLY A 503 11.06 9.70 -9.35
C GLY A 503 12.19 8.67 -9.15
N ILE A 504 12.11 7.83 -8.12
CA ILE A 504 12.95 6.64 -7.97
C ILE A 504 12.25 5.48 -8.67
N PRO A 505 12.93 4.70 -9.54
CA PRO A 505 12.32 3.53 -10.15
C PRO A 505 11.86 2.51 -9.09
N GLY A 506 10.56 2.46 -8.83
CA GLY A 506 9.91 1.51 -7.94
C GLY A 506 9.18 0.45 -8.77
N PHE A 507 9.44 -0.82 -8.51
CA PHE A 507 8.90 -1.92 -9.30
C PHE A 507 8.17 -2.93 -8.43
N GLN A 508 7.07 -3.48 -8.98
CA GLN A 508 6.32 -4.58 -8.40
C GLN A 508 6.43 -5.80 -9.31
N PHE A 509 6.70 -6.98 -8.74
CA PHE A 509 6.71 -8.22 -9.50
C PHE A 509 5.30 -8.69 -9.84
N ILE A 510 5.15 -9.38 -10.99
CA ILE A 510 3.94 -10.09 -11.37
C ILE A 510 3.99 -11.47 -10.73
N GLN A 511 3.09 -11.79 -9.83
CA GLN A 511 2.99 -13.09 -9.16
C GLN A 511 1.76 -13.85 -9.63
N ASP A 512 1.83 -15.19 -9.65
CA ASP A 512 0.64 -16.02 -9.85
C ASP A 512 -0.39 -15.68 -8.75
N LYS A 513 -1.66 -15.57 -9.14
CA LYS A 513 -2.73 -15.13 -8.24
C LYS A 513 -3.00 -16.08 -7.08
N LEU A 514 -2.81 -17.38 -7.30
CA LEU A 514 -3.25 -18.45 -6.41
C LEU A 514 -4.70 -18.19 -5.95
N ASP A 515 -4.96 -18.12 -4.67
CA ASP A 515 -6.26 -17.74 -4.11
C ASP A 515 -6.22 -16.38 -3.37
N TYR A 516 -5.24 -15.53 -3.70
CA TYR A 516 -5.04 -14.23 -3.05
C TYR A 516 -6.30 -13.36 -3.12
N SER A 517 -6.73 -12.97 -4.33
CA SER A 517 -7.90 -12.09 -4.49
C SER A 517 -9.25 -12.74 -4.17
N THR A 518 -9.31 -14.06 -4.18
CA THR A 518 -10.56 -14.81 -3.97
C THR A 518 -10.77 -15.23 -2.52
N ARG A 519 -9.69 -15.42 -1.75
CA ARG A 519 -9.79 -16.04 -0.43
C ARG A 519 -8.93 -15.38 0.65
N THR A 520 -7.63 -15.09 0.39
CA THR A 520 -6.71 -14.76 1.47
C THR A 520 -6.55 -13.27 1.72
N HIS A 521 -6.53 -12.43 0.70
CA HIS A 521 -6.30 -11.00 0.81
C HIS A 521 -7.26 -10.32 1.81
N HIS A 522 -6.72 -9.89 2.95
CA HIS A 522 -7.45 -9.29 4.07
C HIS A 522 -8.49 -10.20 4.71
N SER A 523 -8.23 -11.49 4.86
CA SER A 523 -9.24 -12.42 5.39
C SER A 523 -8.72 -13.33 6.51
N ASN A 524 -9.68 -13.98 7.20
CA ASN A 524 -9.40 -15.02 8.20
C ASN A 524 -8.83 -16.32 7.60
N MET A 525 -8.69 -16.38 6.27
CA MET A 525 -8.12 -17.52 5.55
C MET A 525 -6.64 -17.32 5.18
N ASP A 526 -6.06 -16.18 5.57
CA ASP A 526 -4.67 -15.83 5.26
C ASP A 526 -3.70 -16.46 6.28
N THR A 527 -3.51 -17.76 6.16
CA THR A 527 -2.72 -18.60 7.07
C THR A 527 -1.55 -19.27 6.37
N TYR A 528 -0.60 -19.78 7.14
CA TYR A 528 0.61 -20.46 6.69
C TYR A 528 0.36 -21.53 5.61
N GLU A 529 -0.74 -22.29 5.71
CA GLU A 529 -1.09 -23.36 4.78
C GLU A 529 -1.43 -22.88 3.36
N ARG A 530 -1.55 -21.57 3.16
CA ARG A 530 -1.74 -20.96 1.82
C ARG A 530 -0.44 -20.73 1.08
N LEU A 531 0.67 -20.81 1.76
CA LEU A 531 1.98 -20.68 1.15
C LEU A 531 2.33 -21.93 0.33
N GLN A 532 3.04 -21.69 -0.76
CA GLN A 532 3.56 -22.75 -1.62
C GLN A 532 5.08 -22.65 -1.63
N GLU A 533 5.78 -23.54 -0.94
CA GLU A 533 7.24 -23.53 -0.78
C GLU A 533 7.98 -23.32 -2.11
N PRO A 534 7.71 -24.08 -3.20
CA PRO A 534 8.42 -23.89 -4.45
C PRO A 534 8.20 -22.50 -5.09
N ASP A 535 7.05 -21.86 -4.83
CA ASP A 535 6.74 -20.54 -5.37
C ASP A 535 7.53 -19.46 -4.63
N LEU A 536 7.67 -19.56 -3.31
CA LEU A 536 8.46 -18.62 -2.49
C LEU A 536 9.97 -18.76 -2.76
N GLU A 537 10.46 -20.00 -2.90
CA GLU A 537 11.85 -20.27 -3.30
C GLU A 537 12.18 -19.65 -4.66
N GLN A 538 11.27 -19.83 -5.63
CA GLN A 538 11.42 -19.23 -6.96
C GLN A 538 11.35 -17.69 -6.86
N ALA A 539 10.44 -17.13 -6.09
CA ALA A 539 10.30 -15.67 -5.94
C ALA A 539 11.57 -15.05 -5.33
N ALA A 540 12.11 -15.63 -4.26
CA ALA A 540 13.38 -15.18 -3.65
C ALA A 540 14.57 -15.30 -4.60
N THR A 541 14.63 -16.40 -5.37
CA THR A 541 15.67 -16.61 -6.40
C THR A 541 15.60 -15.53 -7.48
N VAL A 542 14.41 -15.22 -7.98
CA VAL A 542 14.21 -14.21 -9.05
C VAL A 542 14.54 -12.82 -8.53
N GLU A 543 14.03 -12.43 -7.37
CA GLU A 543 14.31 -11.13 -6.78
C GLU A 543 15.80 -10.96 -6.47
N ALA A 544 16.48 -11.99 -5.93
CA ALA A 544 17.92 -11.97 -5.69
C ALA A 544 18.73 -11.71 -6.97
N ILE A 545 18.31 -12.29 -8.10
CA ILE A 545 18.94 -12.06 -9.41
C ILE A 545 18.72 -10.61 -9.87
N PHE A 546 17.50 -10.06 -9.76
CA PHE A 546 17.23 -8.67 -10.15
C PHE A 546 18.03 -7.68 -9.31
N VAL A 547 18.04 -7.86 -7.99
CA VAL A 547 18.78 -7.03 -7.03
C VAL A 547 20.29 -7.12 -7.29
N SER A 548 20.83 -8.34 -7.48
CA SER A 548 22.24 -8.55 -7.80
C SER A 548 22.62 -7.86 -9.11
N ASN A 549 21.84 -8.03 -10.18
CA ASN A 549 22.11 -7.37 -11.45
C ASN A 549 22.13 -5.84 -11.30
N ALA A 550 21.12 -5.26 -10.64
CA ALA A 550 21.05 -3.82 -10.41
C ALA A 550 22.25 -3.29 -9.60
N ALA A 551 22.68 -4.06 -8.59
CA ALA A 551 23.81 -3.68 -7.74
C ALA A 551 25.18 -3.81 -8.46
N MET A 552 25.29 -4.67 -9.48
CA MET A 552 26.54 -4.93 -10.22
C MET A 552 26.71 -4.09 -11.49
N ARG A 553 25.67 -3.40 -11.99
CA ARG A 553 25.75 -2.58 -13.21
C ARG A 553 26.75 -1.43 -13.10
N ASP A 554 27.29 -0.97 -14.22
CA ASP A 554 28.10 0.24 -14.29
C ASP A 554 27.24 1.48 -14.06
N GLN A 555 26.09 1.59 -14.76
CA GLN A 555 25.15 2.70 -14.63
C GLN A 555 24.00 2.32 -13.70
N MET A 556 23.42 3.31 -13.02
CA MET A 556 22.11 3.17 -12.39
C MET A 556 21.05 2.76 -13.42
N LEU A 557 19.96 2.18 -12.95
CA LEU A 557 18.79 1.96 -13.78
C LEU A 557 18.19 3.29 -14.25
N PRO A 558 17.75 3.40 -15.52
CA PRO A 558 17.19 4.64 -16.05
C PRO A 558 15.88 4.99 -15.36
N ARG A 559 15.68 6.30 -15.15
CA ARG A 559 14.50 6.85 -14.50
C ARG A 559 13.52 7.41 -15.53
N LYS A 560 12.26 7.47 -15.16
CA LYS A 560 11.27 8.30 -15.82
C LYS A 560 11.56 9.80 -15.59
N PRO A 561 11.02 10.71 -16.41
CA PRO A 561 10.94 12.11 -16.05
C PRO A 561 10.29 12.26 -14.67
N LEU A 562 10.76 13.24 -13.90
CA LEU A 562 10.18 13.52 -12.58
C LEU A 562 8.68 13.79 -12.68
N PRO A 563 7.88 13.29 -11.74
CA PRO A 563 6.47 13.60 -11.69
C PRO A 563 6.25 15.09 -11.41
N HIS A 564 5.22 15.64 -12.00
CA HIS A 564 4.78 17.02 -11.82
C HIS A 564 3.34 17.04 -11.32
N PRO A 565 3.08 16.61 -10.06
CA PRO A 565 1.72 16.47 -9.52
C PRO A 565 0.94 17.78 -9.54
N GLU A 566 1.62 18.94 -9.41
CA GLU A 566 1.03 20.25 -9.48
C GLU A 566 0.47 20.62 -10.87
N LEU A 567 0.90 19.90 -11.92
CA LEU A 567 0.44 20.12 -13.30
C LEU A 567 -0.65 19.13 -13.72
N GLU A 568 -0.89 18.06 -12.98
CA GLU A 568 -1.85 17.02 -13.37
C GLU A 568 -3.28 17.54 -13.41
N GLU A 569 -3.69 18.39 -12.47
CA GLU A 569 -5.00 19.06 -12.54
C GLU A 569 -5.13 19.96 -13.79
N GLN A 570 -4.03 20.57 -14.22
CA GLN A 570 -4.01 21.41 -15.42
C GLN A 570 -4.04 20.59 -16.70
N ARG A 571 -3.42 19.41 -16.75
CA ARG A 571 -3.46 18.48 -17.88
C ARG A 571 -4.85 17.87 -18.07
N ASN A 572 -5.55 17.59 -16.99
CA ASN A 572 -6.90 17.02 -17.03
C ASN A 572 -8.01 18.07 -17.23
N ALA A 573 -7.73 19.35 -16.98
CA ALA A 573 -8.68 20.45 -17.17
C ALA A 573 -8.91 20.87 -18.65
N PRO A 574 -7.95 20.80 -19.60
CA PRO A 574 -8.14 21.36 -20.94
C PRO A 574 -8.85 20.43 -21.94
N LEU A 575 -8.87 19.11 -21.74
CA LEU A 575 -9.59 18.22 -22.67
C LEU A 575 -11.09 18.52 -22.69
N LYS A 576 -11.67 18.98 -21.60
CA LYS A 576 -13.05 19.48 -21.54
C LYS A 576 -13.26 20.82 -22.26
N LYS A 577 -12.20 21.66 -22.34
CA LYS A 577 -12.26 22.97 -23.04
C LYS A 577 -11.95 22.87 -24.53
N LEU A 578 -11.20 21.86 -24.97
CA LEU A 578 -10.80 21.68 -26.37
C LEU A 578 -11.80 20.89 -27.21
N MET A 579 -12.78 20.23 -26.58
CA MET A 579 -13.86 19.52 -27.21
C MET A 579 -15.22 20.00 -26.68
N PRO A 580 -15.70 21.20 -27.07
CA PRO A 580 -17.06 21.62 -26.72
C PRO A 580 -18.03 20.66 -27.46
N GLY A 581 -18.84 19.92 -26.72
CA GLY A 581 -19.79 18.93 -27.25
C GLY A 581 -19.51 17.48 -26.89
N ALA A 582 -18.45 17.17 -26.16
CA ALA A 582 -18.21 15.80 -25.65
C ALA A 582 -19.12 15.39 -24.48
N GLU A 583 -19.95 16.32 -23.98
CA GLU A 583 -20.88 16.08 -22.88
C GLU A 583 -22.21 15.43 -23.29
N ASP A 584 -22.53 15.37 -24.59
CA ASP A 584 -23.86 14.98 -25.09
C ASP A 584 -23.90 13.61 -25.80
N VAL A 585 -22.91 12.76 -25.65
CA VAL A 585 -23.02 11.38 -26.16
C VAL A 585 -23.62 10.50 -25.06
N PRO A 586 -24.89 10.05 -25.20
CA PRO A 586 -25.47 9.12 -24.24
C PRO A 586 -24.63 7.82 -24.22
N GLN A 587 -24.04 7.49 -23.09
CA GLN A 587 -23.48 6.17 -22.89
C GLN A 587 -24.64 5.16 -22.91
N LYS A 588 -24.81 4.45 -24.02
CA LYS A 588 -25.63 3.24 -24.02
C LYS A 588 -24.99 2.23 -23.07
N ALA A 589 -25.76 1.83 -22.08
CA ALA A 589 -25.44 0.70 -21.23
C ALA A 589 -25.14 -0.52 -22.12
N PRO A 590 -24.12 -1.34 -21.79
CA PRO A 590 -23.92 -2.59 -22.49
C PRO A 590 -25.13 -3.49 -22.21
N GLU A 591 -25.80 -3.93 -23.28
CA GLU A 591 -26.78 -4.99 -23.24
C GLU A 591 -26.12 -6.26 -22.69
N GLN A 592 -26.81 -6.87 -21.76
CA GLN A 592 -26.50 -8.16 -21.17
C GLN A 592 -26.31 -9.22 -22.25
N MET A 593 -25.15 -9.85 -22.33
CA MET A 593 -24.97 -11.24 -22.77
C MET A 593 -24.04 -11.96 -21.79
#